data_a080f69ef36d3f049574222303627b3d
#
_entry.id   a080f69ef36d3f049574222303627b3d
#
_cell.length_a   1.000
_cell.length_b   1.000
_cell.length_c   1.000
_cell.angle_alpha   90.00
_cell.angle_beta   90.00
_cell.angle_gamma   90.00
#
_symmetry.space_group_name_H-M   'P 1'
#
loop_
_entity.id
_entity.type
_entity.pdbx_description
1 polymer ?
#
loop_
_entity_poly.entity_id
_entity_poly.type
_entity_poly.pdbx_seq_one_letter_code
_entity_poly.pdbx_strand_id
1 'polypeptide(L)'
;YLNKEIVDEARTFGWDKVVYYEKPLLKKTRQLYAGQYGVALDSKEMPQHHLNQFGIKIDAFVKHHDSHAAAGYYTSGFKDAVILTVDAIGEWETVSISKGYNQKAIERMESIRYPNSLGILYSAFTQRCGLKPAEEEYILMGMAAYGTPKYKDNIYNDFVERKPFRLKRN
;
A
#
# COMPACT_ATOMS: atom_id res chain seq x y z
N TYR A 1 -14.68 -2.75 5.19
CA TYR A 1 -14.70 -3.68 6.32
C TYR A 1 -15.35 -4.99 5.90
N LEU A 2 -14.77 -6.13 6.30
CA LEU A 2 -15.38 -7.43 6.09
C LEU A 2 -16.60 -7.52 7.02
N ASN A 3 -17.78 -7.78 6.44
CA ASN A 3 -19.02 -7.96 7.18
C ASN A 3 -19.56 -9.38 6.99
N LYS A 4 -20.59 -9.74 7.73
CA LYS A 4 -21.18 -11.08 7.68
C LYS A 4 -21.74 -11.43 6.30
N GLU A 5 -22.36 -10.48 5.62
CA GLU A 5 -22.99 -10.70 4.30
C GLU A 5 -21.94 -11.09 3.25
N ILE A 6 -20.83 -10.36 3.20
CA ILE A 6 -19.69 -10.65 2.29
C ILE A 6 -19.12 -12.05 2.58
N VAL A 7 -18.97 -12.39 3.87
CA VAL A 7 -18.46 -13.71 4.27
C VAL A 7 -19.43 -14.83 3.89
N ASP A 8 -20.72 -14.64 4.12
CA ASP A 8 -21.73 -15.63 3.81
C ASP A 8 -21.84 -15.82 2.30
N GLU A 9 -21.78 -14.75 1.50
CA GLU A 9 -21.71 -14.83 0.05
C GLU A 9 -20.45 -15.57 -0.43
N ALA A 10 -19.26 -15.21 0.10
CA ALA A 10 -18.03 -15.89 -0.25
C ALA A 10 -18.05 -17.39 0.05
N ARG A 11 -18.72 -17.80 1.14
CA ARG A 11 -18.90 -19.22 1.50
C ARG A 11 -19.68 -20.00 0.45
N THR A 12 -20.59 -19.37 -0.27
CA THR A 12 -21.38 -20.05 -1.33
C THR A 12 -20.50 -20.50 -2.50
N PHE A 13 -19.40 -19.79 -2.76
CA PHE A 13 -18.43 -20.16 -3.80
C PHE A 13 -17.43 -21.22 -3.33
N GLY A 14 -17.25 -21.37 -2.01
CA GLY A 14 -16.20 -22.18 -1.43
C GLY A 14 -14.80 -21.58 -1.62
N TRP A 15 -13.85 -21.98 -0.81
CA TRP A 15 -12.42 -21.64 -0.98
C TRP A 15 -11.55 -22.76 -0.43
N ASP A 16 -10.42 -22.99 -1.08
CA ASP A 16 -9.41 -23.93 -0.63
C ASP A 16 -8.46 -23.33 0.39
N LYS A 17 -8.16 -22.02 0.25
CA LYS A 17 -7.22 -21.30 1.09
C LYS A 17 -7.64 -19.84 1.29
N VAL A 18 -7.33 -19.33 2.47
CA VAL A 18 -7.46 -17.92 2.82
C VAL A 18 -6.08 -17.30 2.89
N VAL A 19 -5.80 -16.36 2.00
CA VAL A 19 -4.52 -15.65 1.93
C VAL A 19 -4.72 -14.19 2.33
N TYR A 20 -3.92 -13.71 3.26
CA TYR A 20 -3.96 -12.32 3.68
C TYR A 20 -2.90 -11.48 2.96
N TYR A 21 -3.27 -10.31 2.53
CA TYR A 21 -2.54 -9.45 1.58
C TYR A 21 -1.34 -8.70 2.16
N GLU A 22 -1.06 -8.80 3.46
CA GLU A 22 0.12 -8.19 4.10
C GLU A 22 0.68 -9.09 5.21
N LYS A 23 1.94 -8.84 5.61
CA LYS A 23 2.59 -9.52 6.74
C LYS A 23 2.45 -8.68 8.01
N PRO A 24 1.54 -9.01 8.93
CA PRO A 24 1.20 -8.14 10.07
C PRO A 24 2.38 -7.84 10.99
N LEU A 25 3.27 -8.82 11.19
CA LEU A 25 4.44 -8.62 12.04
C LEU A 25 5.42 -7.60 11.45
N LEU A 26 5.63 -7.58 10.13
CA LEU A 26 6.46 -6.58 9.48
C LEU A 26 5.83 -5.18 9.56
N LYS A 27 4.50 -5.10 9.42
CA LYS A 27 3.75 -3.85 9.64
C LYS A 27 3.94 -3.33 11.08
N LYS A 28 3.82 -4.22 12.07
CA LYS A 28 4.00 -3.85 13.50
C LYS A 28 5.44 -3.37 13.79
N THR A 29 6.47 -3.98 13.22
CA THR A 29 7.85 -3.47 13.38
C THR A 29 8.02 -2.06 12.82
N ARG A 30 7.41 -1.77 11.68
CA ARG A 30 7.42 -0.42 11.11
C ARG A 30 6.64 0.57 11.98
N GLN A 31 5.48 0.17 12.53
CA GLN A 31 4.69 1.00 13.44
C GLN A 31 5.47 1.34 14.72
N LEU A 32 6.20 0.37 15.29
CA LEU A 32 7.11 0.61 16.42
C LEU A 32 8.20 1.63 16.06
N TYR A 33 8.83 1.46 14.90
CA TYR A 33 9.84 2.40 14.39
C TYR A 33 9.28 3.81 14.20
N ALA A 34 8.03 3.93 13.77
CA ALA A 34 7.34 5.21 13.57
C ALA A 34 6.75 5.80 14.88
N GLY A 35 6.99 5.20 16.05
CA GLY A 35 6.49 5.68 17.33
C GLY A 35 4.99 5.39 17.57
N GLN A 36 4.36 4.57 16.77
CA GLN A 36 2.94 4.19 16.88
C GLN A 36 2.75 3.02 17.85
N TYR A 37 3.25 3.16 19.09
CA TYR A 37 3.32 2.06 20.05
C TYR A 37 1.95 1.47 20.42
N GLY A 38 0.92 2.29 20.58
CA GLY A 38 -0.44 1.83 20.89
C GLY A 38 -0.97 0.83 19.88
N VAL A 39 -0.93 1.17 18.60
CA VAL A 39 -1.40 0.31 17.51
C VAL A 39 -0.47 -0.90 17.31
N ALA A 40 0.85 -0.68 17.43
CA ALA A 40 1.82 -1.75 17.21
C ALA A 40 1.70 -2.89 18.26
N LEU A 41 1.40 -2.55 19.51
CA LEU A 41 1.30 -3.51 20.60
C LEU A 41 -0.11 -4.08 20.78
N ASP A 42 -1.13 -3.49 20.16
CA ASP A 42 -2.50 -4.01 20.26
C ASP A 42 -2.65 -5.30 19.45
N SER A 43 -2.92 -6.39 20.14
CA SER A 43 -3.19 -7.69 19.53
C SER A 43 -4.53 -7.75 18.77
N LYS A 44 -5.48 -6.87 19.10
CA LYS A 44 -6.78 -6.78 18.40
C LYS A 44 -6.62 -6.28 16.96
N GLU A 45 -5.55 -5.55 16.68
CA GLU A 45 -5.19 -5.10 15.32
C GLU A 45 -4.60 -6.22 14.43
N MET A 46 -4.49 -7.44 14.95
CA MET A 46 -4.06 -8.59 14.13
C MET A 46 -5.21 -9.08 13.27
N PRO A 47 -4.97 -9.33 11.96
CA PRO A 47 -6.01 -9.77 11.02
C PRO A 47 -6.76 -11.02 11.48
N GLN A 48 -6.04 -11.98 12.05
CA GLN A 48 -6.66 -13.20 12.55
C GLN A 48 -7.68 -12.94 13.67
N HIS A 49 -7.47 -11.89 14.48
CA HIS A 49 -8.43 -11.52 15.52
C HIS A 49 -9.80 -11.14 14.92
N HIS A 50 -9.79 -10.33 13.84
CA HIS A 50 -11.02 -9.94 13.15
C HIS A 50 -11.67 -11.10 12.39
N LEU A 51 -10.88 -12.02 11.83
CA LEU A 51 -11.41 -13.15 11.09
C LEU A 51 -11.94 -14.28 11.99
N ASN A 52 -11.47 -14.36 13.22
CA ASN A 52 -11.95 -15.36 14.19
C ASN A 52 -13.44 -15.24 14.47
N GLN A 53 -14.02 -14.03 14.46
CA GLN A 53 -15.47 -13.82 14.64
C GLN A 53 -16.32 -14.50 13.56
N PHE A 54 -15.72 -14.77 12.40
CA PHE A 54 -16.37 -15.48 11.29
C PHE A 54 -15.93 -16.94 11.19
N GLY A 55 -15.10 -17.43 12.11
CA GLY A 55 -14.55 -18.78 12.05
C GLY A 55 -13.57 -19.01 10.88
N ILE A 56 -12.98 -17.94 10.36
CA ILE A 56 -12.04 -17.99 9.23
C ILE A 56 -10.61 -18.00 9.75
N LYS A 57 -9.82 -18.98 9.28
CA LYS A 57 -8.39 -19.08 9.57
C LYS A 57 -7.59 -18.60 8.37
N ILE A 58 -6.56 -17.80 8.60
CA ILE A 58 -5.60 -17.40 7.57
C ILE A 58 -4.59 -18.52 7.37
N ASP A 59 -4.46 -19.01 6.14
CA ASP A 59 -3.52 -20.08 5.78
C ASP A 59 -2.15 -19.53 5.39
N ALA A 60 -2.12 -18.33 4.80
CA ALA A 60 -0.85 -17.73 4.35
C ALA A 60 -0.91 -16.20 4.39
N PHE A 61 0.27 -15.58 4.53
CA PHE A 61 0.48 -14.14 4.45
C PHE A 61 1.43 -13.83 3.29
N VAL A 62 1.05 -12.95 2.39
CA VAL A 62 1.91 -12.40 1.35
C VAL A 62 2.33 -10.98 1.67
N LYS A 63 3.42 -10.50 1.07
CA LYS A 63 3.82 -9.11 1.26
C LYS A 63 2.83 -8.18 0.56
N HIS A 64 2.60 -7.02 1.15
CA HIS A 64 1.66 -6.02 0.67
C HIS A 64 1.90 -5.64 -0.81
N HIS A 65 3.12 -5.24 -1.16
CA HIS A 65 3.46 -4.88 -2.53
C HIS A 65 3.46 -6.06 -3.51
N ASP A 66 3.68 -7.30 -3.03
CA ASP A 66 3.54 -8.49 -3.87
C ASP A 66 2.06 -8.77 -4.18
N SER A 67 1.16 -8.47 -3.24
CA SER A 67 -0.30 -8.56 -3.47
C SER A 67 -0.76 -7.55 -4.52
N HIS A 68 -0.31 -6.30 -4.44
CA HIS A 68 -0.60 -5.30 -5.47
C HIS A 68 -0.05 -5.69 -6.83
N ALA A 69 1.20 -6.15 -6.88
CA ALA A 69 1.84 -6.57 -8.12
C ALA A 69 1.09 -7.77 -8.74
N ALA A 70 0.69 -8.75 -7.93
CA ALA A 70 -0.07 -9.91 -8.38
C ALA A 70 -1.45 -9.51 -8.92
N ALA A 71 -2.18 -8.66 -8.20
CA ALA A 71 -3.47 -8.17 -8.63
C ALA A 71 -3.39 -7.45 -9.98
N GLY A 72 -2.43 -6.54 -10.16
CA GLY A 72 -2.27 -5.84 -11.43
C GLY A 72 -1.81 -6.74 -12.57
N TYR A 73 -0.82 -7.59 -12.32
CA TYR A 73 -0.21 -8.41 -13.37
C TYR A 73 -1.10 -9.55 -13.85
N TYR A 74 -1.62 -10.38 -12.94
CA TYR A 74 -2.41 -11.56 -13.34
C TYR A 74 -3.77 -11.22 -13.93
N THR A 75 -4.31 -10.03 -13.67
CA THR A 75 -5.56 -9.55 -14.26
C THR A 75 -5.36 -8.75 -15.54
N SER A 76 -4.11 -8.33 -15.87
CA SER A 76 -3.84 -7.47 -17.02
C SER A 76 -3.92 -8.17 -18.37
N GLY A 77 -3.79 -9.51 -18.41
CA GLY A 77 -3.65 -10.28 -19.65
C GLY A 77 -2.27 -10.19 -20.32
N PHE A 78 -1.33 -9.36 -19.82
CA PHE A 78 0.03 -9.28 -20.38
C PHE A 78 0.84 -10.54 -20.03
N LYS A 79 1.52 -11.09 -21.04
CA LYS A 79 2.39 -12.25 -20.86
C LYS A 79 3.66 -11.88 -20.07
N ASP A 80 4.30 -10.80 -20.48
CA ASP A 80 5.47 -10.22 -19.84
C ASP A 80 5.22 -8.73 -19.60
N ALA A 81 5.58 -8.22 -18.40
CA ALA A 81 5.34 -6.83 -18.05
C ALA A 81 6.33 -6.32 -16.99
N VAL A 82 6.58 -5.02 -17.02
CA VAL A 82 7.12 -4.29 -15.88
C VAL A 82 5.94 -3.86 -15.00
N ILE A 83 6.03 -4.14 -13.73
CA ILE A 83 4.97 -3.87 -12.74
C ILE A 83 5.47 -2.80 -11.79
N LEU A 84 4.79 -1.66 -11.78
CA LEU A 84 5.05 -0.58 -10.84
C LEU A 84 3.96 -0.57 -9.77
N THR A 85 4.37 -0.71 -8.50
CA THR A 85 3.47 -0.53 -7.35
C THR A 85 3.86 0.73 -6.61
N VAL A 86 2.92 1.65 -6.43
CA VAL A 86 3.10 2.90 -5.69
C VAL A 86 2.01 3.00 -4.63
N ASP A 87 2.41 3.14 -3.38
CA ASP A 87 1.51 3.17 -2.25
C ASP A 87 1.94 4.25 -1.24
N ALA A 88 1.06 4.57 -0.32
CA ALA A 88 1.42 5.41 0.83
C ALA A 88 2.45 4.66 1.68
N ILE A 89 2.09 3.47 2.13
CA ILE A 89 2.97 2.57 2.86
C ILE A 89 2.32 1.18 3.00
N GLY A 90 3.02 0.14 2.55
CA GLY A 90 2.72 -1.24 2.91
C GLY A 90 3.30 -1.62 4.27
N GLU A 91 4.02 -2.70 4.36
CA GLU A 91 4.77 -3.05 5.59
C GLU A 91 5.91 -2.04 5.82
N TRP A 92 6.89 -2.04 4.91
CA TRP A 92 8.02 -1.10 4.85
C TRP A 92 8.18 -0.46 3.48
N GLU A 93 7.67 -1.13 2.43
CA GLU A 93 7.80 -0.67 1.05
C GLU A 93 6.75 0.40 0.74
N THR A 94 7.14 1.39 -0.06
CA THR A 94 6.30 2.50 -0.51
C THR A 94 6.20 2.55 -2.02
N VAL A 95 7.25 2.10 -2.71
CA VAL A 95 7.28 1.91 -4.17
C VAL A 95 8.01 0.60 -4.44
N SER A 96 7.56 -0.12 -5.45
CA SER A 96 8.30 -1.28 -5.94
C SER A 96 8.20 -1.43 -7.45
N ILE A 97 9.29 -1.93 -8.04
CA ILE A 97 9.37 -2.31 -9.45
C ILE A 97 9.59 -3.81 -9.50
N SER A 98 8.74 -4.49 -10.23
CA SER A 98 8.83 -5.94 -10.45
C SER A 98 8.70 -6.25 -11.93
N LYS A 99 9.14 -7.43 -12.31
CA LYS A 99 8.97 -7.97 -13.67
C LYS A 99 8.14 -9.24 -13.61
N GLY A 100 7.10 -9.28 -14.43
CA GLY A 100 6.27 -10.45 -14.61
C GLY A 100 6.69 -11.24 -15.84
N TYR A 101 6.64 -12.57 -15.73
CA TYR A 101 7.07 -13.50 -16.78
C TYR A 101 5.99 -14.53 -17.07
N ASN A 102 5.57 -14.64 -18.34
CA ASN A 102 4.68 -15.69 -18.85
C ASN A 102 3.39 -15.89 -18.03
N GLN A 103 2.92 -14.88 -17.30
CA GLN A 103 1.82 -14.97 -16.31
C GLN A 103 2.01 -16.05 -15.24
N LYS A 104 3.25 -16.44 -14.96
CA LYS A 104 3.55 -17.50 -13.99
C LYS A 104 4.36 -17.02 -12.79
N ALA A 105 5.20 -16.02 -12.97
CA ALA A 105 6.10 -15.54 -11.93
C ALA A 105 6.21 -14.02 -11.92
N ILE A 106 6.42 -13.46 -10.75
CA ILE A 106 6.75 -12.05 -10.50
C ILE A 106 8.07 -12.01 -9.74
N GLU A 107 9.03 -11.28 -10.28
CA GLU A 107 10.33 -11.05 -9.68
C GLU A 107 10.48 -9.61 -9.24
N ARG A 108 10.82 -9.38 -7.97
CA ARG A 108 11.11 -8.06 -7.42
C ARG A 108 12.48 -7.59 -7.88
N MET A 109 12.52 -6.43 -8.54
CA MET A 109 13.76 -5.81 -9.01
C MET A 109 14.28 -4.75 -8.02
N GLU A 110 13.42 -3.79 -7.69
CA GLU A 110 13.78 -2.67 -6.84
C GLU A 110 12.65 -2.30 -5.89
N SER A 111 12.99 -1.68 -4.77
CA SER A 111 11.99 -1.10 -3.87
C SER A 111 12.52 0.16 -3.16
N ILE A 112 11.60 1.08 -2.90
CA ILE A 112 11.80 2.24 -2.03
C ILE A 112 11.05 1.95 -0.74
N ARG A 113 11.64 2.34 0.39
CA ARG A 113 11.12 2.05 1.72
C ARG A 113 10.83 3.30 2.51
N TYR A 114 9.94 3.17 3.49
CA TYR A 114 9.70 4.18 4.50
C TYR A 114 11.03 4.67 5.14
N PRO A 115 11.21 5.97 5.37
CA PRO A 115 10.21 7.03 5.28
C PRO A 115 10.01 7.66 3.88
N ASN A 116 10.70 7.21 2.86
CA ASN A 116 10.60 7.78 1.51
C ASN A 116 9.33 7.26 0.83
N SER A 117 8.28 8.08 0.78
CA SER A 117 7.00 7.72 0.19
C SER A 117 6.39 8.86 -0.60
N LEU A 118 6.08 8.61 -1.86
CA LEU A 118 5.30 9.53 -2.70
C LEU A 118 3.87 9.66 -2.20
N GLY A 119 3.26 8.55 -1.78
CA GLY A 119 1.88 8.56 -1.27
C GLY A 119 1.76 9.37 0.02
N ILE A 120 2.67 9.19 0.99
CA ILE A 120 2.67 10.00 2.22
C ILE A 120 2.95 11.47 1.91
N LEU A 121 3.87 11.78 0.98
CA LEU A 121 4.10 13.16 0.54
C LEU A 121 2.83 13.78 -0.04
N TYR A 122 2.10 13.02 -0.87
CA TYR A 122 0.84 13.48 -1.44
C TYR A 122 -0.23 13.70 -0.37
N SER A 123 -0.36 12.80 0.60
CA SER A 123 -1.26 12.97 1.76
C SER A 123 -0.89 14.19 2.61
N ALA A 124 0.39 14.50 2.79
CA ALA A 124 0.82 15.72 3.49
C ALA A 124 0.39 17.00 2.75
N PHE A 125 0.49 17.02 1.41
CA PHE A 125 -0.05 18.14 0.63
C PHE A 125 -1.58 18.18 0.63
N THR A 126 -2.25 17.05 0.62
CA THR A 126 -3.70 16.94 0.79
C THR A 126 -4.12 17.62 2.10
N GLN A 127 -3.47 17.31 3.20
CA GLN A 127 -3.71 17.94 4.49
C GLN A 127 -3.39 19.45 4.47
N ARG A 128 -2.32 19.85 3.80
CA ARG A 128 -1.94 21.27 3.67
C ARG A 128 -2.98 22.10 2.90
N CYS A 129 -3.72 21.47 1.99
CA CYS A 129 -4.82 22.07 1.26
C CYS A 129 -6.15 22.07 2.04
N GLY A 130 -6.15 21.65 3.30
CA GLY A 130 -7.35 21.63 4.16
C GLY A 130 -8.25 20.41 3.96
N LEU A 131 -7.77 19.40 3.24
CA LEU A 131 -8.46 18.14 3.00
C LEU A 131 -7.98 17.07 3.97
N LYS A 132 -8.75 15.99 4.11
CA LYS A 132 -8.47 14.89 5.02
C LYS A 132 -7.44 13.92 4.44
N PRO A 133 -6.24 13.76 5.03
CA PRO A 133 -5.22 12.85 4.54
C PRO A 133 -5.68 11.39 4.66
N ALA A 134 -5.24 10.56 3.73
CA ALA A 134 -5.59 9.15 3.57
C ALA A 134 -7.07 8.88 3.21
N GLU A 135 -7.86 9.92 2.93
CA GLU A 135 -9.27 9.77 2.53
C GLU A 135 -9.65 10.68 1.35
N GLU A 136 -9.09 11.88 1.24
CA GLU A 136 -9.52 12.90 0.28
C GLU A 136 -8.47 13.28 -0.77
N GLU A 137 -7.45 12.44 -0.97
CA GLU A 137 -6.44 12.62 -2.01
C GLU A 137 -7.06 12.72 -3.41
N TYR A 138 -8.14 11.99 -3.67
CA TYR A 138 -8.86 12.03 -4.94
C TYR A 138 -9.50 13.41 -5.21
N ILE A 139 -9.91 14.13 -4.17
CA ILE A 139 -10.43 15.50 -4.30
C ILE A 139 -9.31 16.43 -4.73
N LEU A 140 -8.13 16.34 -4.08
CA LEU A 140 -6.97 17.13 -4.47
C LEU A 140 -6.55 16.84 -5.93
N MET A 141 -6.59 15.55 -6.33
CA MET A 141 -6.32 15.14 -7.71
C MET A 141 -7.31 15.78 -8.69
N GLY A 142 -8.60 15.79 -8.38
CA GLY A 142 -9.63 16.46 -9.19
C GLY A 142 -9.41 17.97 -9.28
N MET A 143 -9.09 18.63 -8.17
CA MET A 143 -8.80 20.07 -8.12
C MET A 143 -7.55 20.43 -8.95
N ALA A 144 -6.56 19.57 -9.01
CA ALA A 144 -5.33 19.80 -9.77
C ALA A 144 -5.57 19.99 -11.27
N ALA A 145 -6.65 19.43 -11.84
CA ALA A 145 -7.02 19.60 -13.24
C ALA A 145 -7.36 21.05 -13.60
N TYR A 146 -7.78 21.87 -12.63
CA TYR A 146 -8.16 23.26 -12.81
C TYR A 146 -7.04 24.25 -12.46
N GLY A 147 -5.91 23.73 -11.97
CA GLY A 147 -4.76 24.53 -11.51
C GLY A 147 -3.65 24.65 -12.55
N THR A 148 -2.69 25.52 -12.23
CA THR A 148 -1.41 25.60 -12.93
C THR A 148 -0.29 25.14 -11.99
N PRO A 149 0.76 24.45 -12.47
CA PRO A 149 1.82 23.88 -11.62
C PRO A 149 2.82 24.92 -11.11
N LYS A 150 2.34 25.97 -10.45
CA LYS A 150 3.10 27.12 -9.97
C LYS A 150 4.27 26.75 -9.05
N TYR A 151 4.06 25.75 -8.20
CA TYR A 151 4.99 25.35 -7.14
C TYR A 151 5.80 24.09 -7.45
N LYS A 152 5.74 23.62 -8.70
CA LYS A 152 6.42 22.38 -9.11
C LYS A 152 7.91 22.37 -8.75
N ASP A 153 8.63 23.44 -9.11
CA ASP A 153 10.06 23.52 -8.89
C ASP A 153 10.42 23.70 -7.41
N ASN A 154 9.60 24.43 -6.65
CA ASN A 154 9.75 24.55 -5.21
C ASN A 154 9.60 23.17 -4.54
N ILE A 155 8.54 22.43 -4.89
CA ILE A 155 8.31 21.10 -4.32
C ILE A 155 9.49 20.16 -4.63
N TYR A 156 9.99 20.15 -5.87
CA TYR A 156 11.14 19.33 -6.22
C TYR A 156 12.43 19.78 -5.52
N ASN A 157 12.66 21.07 -5.42
CA ASN A 157 13.88 21.59 -4.81
C ASN A 157 13.89 21.43 -3.29
N ASP A 158 12.76 21.59 -2.64
CA ASP A 158 12.69 21.63 -1.18
C ASP A 158 12.43 20.25 -0.57
N PHE A 159 11.67 19.37 -1.24
CA PHE A 159 11.19 18.11 -0.66
C PHE A 159 11.74 16.85 -1.29
N VAL A 160 12.28 16.89 -2.52
CA VAL A 160 12.61 15.67 -3.28
C VAL A 160 14.05 15.65 -3.77
N GLU A 161 14.77 14.57 -3.50
CA GLU A 161 15.95 14.15 -4.25
C GLU A 161 15.51 13.19 -5.35
N ARG A 162 16.00 13.40 -6.59
CA ARG A 162 15.53 12.63 -7.75
C ARG A 162 16.29 11.34 -8.01
N LYS A 163 17.58 11.29 -7.65
CA LYS A 163 18.46 10.14 -7.96
C LYS A 163 19.45 9.89 -6.82
N PRO A 164 19.24 8.86 -5.99
CA PRO A 164 18.03 8.02 -5.88
C PRO A 164 16.84 8.82 -5.37
N PHE A 165 15.61 8.34 -5.63
CA PHE A 165 14.43 9.01 -5.06
C PHE A 165 14.46 8.94 -3.54
N ARG A 166 14.45 10.12 -2.90
CA ARG A 166 14.35 10.28 -1.44
C ARG A 166 13.58 11.55 -1.11
N LEU A 167 12.92 11.54 0.03
CA LEU A 167 12.42 12.77 0.62
C LEU A 167 13.57 13.46 1.38
N LYS A 168 13.73 14.75 1.13
CA LYS A 168 14.68 15.56 1.89
C LYS A 168 14.18 15.67 3.33
N ARG A 169 15.04 15.45 4.28
CA ARG A 169 14.79 15.71 5.69
C ARG A 169 15.14 17.16 5.98
N ASN A 170 14.21 17.90 6.54
CA ASN A 170 14.51 19.15 7.21
C ASN A 170 14.82 18.86 8.67
#